data_3c01ee506a588c0457a441ad281c49b5
#
_entry.id   3c01ee506a588c0457a441ad281c49b5
#
_cell.length_a   1.000
_cell.length_b   1.000
_cell.length_c   1.000
_cell.angle_alpha   90.00
_cell.angle_beta   90.00
_cell.angle_gamma   90.00
#
_symmetry.space_group_name_H-M   'P 1'
#
loop_
_entity.id
_entity.type
_entity.pdbx_description
1 polymer ?
#
loop_
_entity_poly.entity_id
_entity_poly.type
_entity_poly.pdbx_seq_one_letter_code
_entity_poly.pdbx_strand_id
1 'polypeptide(L)'
;MKNFSKFALTSIAALTVASPLVNTEVDAKDKVSATQNIDAKVTQESQATDALKELPKSENIKKHYKDYKVTDTEKDNKGFTHYTLQPKVGNTYAPDKEVKVHTNKEGKVVLVNGDTDAKKVQPTNKVSISKESATDKAFEAIKIDRQKAKNLKSDVIKTNKVEIDGEKNKYVYNIEIITTSP
;
A
#
# COMPACT_ATOMS: atom_id res chain seq x y z
N MET A 1 -16.84 11.02 36.92
CA MET A 1 -15.96 11.20 35.73
C MET A 1 -15.45 9.84 35.34
N LYS A 2 -16.00 9.25 34.27
CA LYS A 2 -15.58 7.91 33.79
C LYS A 2 -14.51 8.11 32.70
N ASN A 3 -13.31 7.62 32.96
CA ASN A 3 -12.20 7.62 32.02
C ASN A 3 -12.52 6.59 30.92
N PHE A 4 -12.76 7.09 29.70
CA PHE A 4 -12.85 6.25 28.51
C PHE A 4 -11.44 5.93 28.02
N SER A 5 -11.01 4.72 28.23
CA SER A 5 -9.80 4.20 27.62
C SER A 5 -10.13 3.82 26.16
N LYS A 6 -9.62 4.58 25.21
CA LYS A 6 -9.77 4.27 23.78
C LYS A 6 -8.69 3.28 23.39
N PHE A 7 -9.01 2.01 23.29
CA PHE A 7 -8.18 1.04 22.59
C PHE A 7 -8.68 0.96 21.14
N ALA A 8 -7.91 1.51 20.21
CA ALA A 8 -8.12 1.27 18.80
C ALA A 8 -7.39 -0.02 18.43
N LEU A 9 -8.13 -1.10 18.20
CA LEU A 9 -7.58 -2.33 17.62
C LEU A 9 -7.70 -2.19 16.11
N THR A 10 -6.59 -1.88 15.44
CA THR A 10 -6.52 -1.84 13.99
C THR A 10 -6.22 -3.24 13.49
N SER A 11 -7.23 -3.98 13.08
CA SER A 11 -7.04 -5.27 12.43
C SER A 11 -6.96 -5.04 10.92
N ILE A 12 -5.77 -5.16 10.35
CA ILE A 12 -5.58 -5.21 8.90
C ILE A 12 -5.80 -6.66 8.47
N ALA A 13 -7.01 -6.98 8.06
CA ALA A 13 -7.31 -8.28 7.48
C ALA A 13 -7.21 -8.20 5.95
N ALA A 14 -6.09 -8.64 5.39
CA ALA A 14 -5.98 -8.91 3.96
C ALA A 14 -6.64 -10.27 3.69
N LEU A 15 -7.90 -10.27 3.22
CA LEU A 15 -8.60 -11.49 2.87
C LEU A 15 -8.25 -11.89 1.44
N THR A 16 -7.35 -12.86 1.28
CA THR A 16 -7.13 -13.54 0.01
C THR A 16 -8.17 -14.66 -0.13
N VAL A 17 -9.13 -14.50 -1.03
CA VAL A 17 -10.05 -15.58 -1.38
C VAL A 17 -9.38 -16.48 -2.40
N ALA A 18 -8.68 -17.50 -1.93
CA ALA A 18 -8.31 -18.66 -2.73
C ALA A 18 -7.97 -19.83 -1.79
N SER A 19 -8.88 -20.80 -1.70
CA SER A 19 -8.69 -22.22 -1.30
C SER A 19 -7.90 -22.58 0.00
N PRO A 20 -8.01 -23.79 0.54
CA PRO A 20 -8.14 -23.99 1.97
C PRO A 20 -6.90 -23.62 2.78
N LEU A 21 -7.17 -23.14 3.99
CA LEU A 21 -6.25 -22.79 5.06
C LEU A 21 -5.04 -23.75 5.16
N VAL A 22 -3.89 -23.24 4.75
CA VAL A 22 -2.62 -23.66 5.33
C VAL A 22 -2.17 -22.50 6.21
N ASN A 23 -2.10 -22.70 7.51
CA ASN A 23 -1.41 -21.81 8.43
C ASN A 23 0.07 -21.77 8.03
N THR A 24 0.47 -20.79 7.24
CA THR A 24 1.85 -20.41 7.12
C THR A 24 2.00 -19.13 7.96
N GLU A 25 2.72 -19.25 9.05
CA GLU A 25 3.31 -18.08 9.70
C GLU A 25 4.04 -17.29 8.62
N VAL A 26 3.53 -16.11 8.30
CA VAL A 26 4.22 -15.18 7.43
C VAL A 26 5.34 -14.60 8.28
N ASP A 27 6.51 -15.22 8.15
CA ASP A 27 7.76 -14.61 8.58
C ASP A 27 7.84 -13.26 7.85
N ALA A 28 7.47 -12.20 8.56
CA ALA A 28 7.73 -10.84 8.13
C ALA A 28 9.26 -10.65 8.20
N LYS A 29 9.97 -11.19 7.22
CA LYS A 29 11.34 -10.75 6.96
C LYS A 29 11.24 -9.26 6.72
N ASP A 30 11.75 -8.48 7.67
CA ASP A 30 12.02 -7.06 7.50
C ASP A 30 12.77 -6.89 6.18
N LYS A 31 12.03 -6.53 5.12
CA LYS A 31 12.65 -6.10 3.89
C LYS A 31 13.36 -4.80 4.23
N VAL A 32 14.65 -4.88 4.44
CA VAL A 32 15.50 -3.70 4.58
C VAL A 32 15.28 -2.88 3.32
N SER A 33 14.56 -1.79 3.46
CA SER A 33 14.36 -0.80 2.41
C SER A 33 15.73 -0.40 1.88
N ALA A 34 16.05 -0.81 0.66
CA ALA A 34 17.31 -0.43 0.05
C ALA A 34 17.29 1.09 -0.18
N THR A 35 18.26 1.78 0.42
CA THR A 35 18.46 3.22 0.25
C THR A 35 19.46 3.43 -0.87
N GLN A 36 19.11 4.26 -1.88
CA GLN A 36 19.98 4.57 -2.99
C GLN A 36 20.06 6.08 -3.22
N ASN A 37 21.27 6.55 -3.56
CA ASN A 37 21.51 7.92 -4.00
C ASN A 37 21.66 7.93 -5.53
N ILE A 38 21.00 8.87 -6.17
CA ILE A 38 21.06 9.07 -7.62
C ILE A 38 21.33 10.53 -7.95
N ASP A 39 22.00 10.80 -9.07
CA ASP A 39 22.18 12.17 -9.58
C ASP A 39 21.06 12.53 -10.55
N ALA A 40 19.91 12.89 -9.98
CA ALA A 40 18.72 13.26 -10.74
C ALA A 40 18.08 14.54 -10.16
N LYS A 41 17.34 15.26 -11.02
CA LYS A 41 16.56 16.43 -10.63
C LYS A 41 15.09 16.18 -10.91
N VAL A 42 14.25 16.44 -9.89
CA VAL A 42 12.79 16.26 -9.94
C VAL A 42 12.15 17.56 -9.45
N THR A 43 11.49 18.26 -10.35
CA THR A 43 10.74 19.49 -10.09
C THR A 43 9.26 19.34 -10.36
N GLN A 44 8.85 18.20 -10.93
CA GLN A 44 7.46 17.82 -11.19
C GLN A 44 7.29 16.29 -11.08
N GLU A 45 6.08 15.84 -10.81
CA GLU A 45 5.77 14.42 -10.51
C GLU A 45 6.21 13.43 -11.62
N SER A 46 6.07 13.82 -12.89
CA SER A 46 6.49 12.95 -14.00
C SER A 46 7.99 12.61 -13.95
N GLN A 47 8.82 13.54 -13.47
CA GLN A 47 10.26 13.34 -13.33
C GLN A 47 10.59 12.41 -12.17
N ALA A 48 9.72 12.31 -11.14
CA ALA A 48 9.92 11.35 -10.03
C ALA A 48 9.85 9.91 -10.54
N THR A 49 8.93 9.61 -11.47
CA THR A 49 8.89 8.31 -12.15
C THR A 49 10.13 8.07 -13.00
N ASP A 50 10.57 9.08 -13.74
CA ASP A 50 11.78 8.97 -14.58
C ASP A 50 13.06 8.77 -13.77
N ALA A 51 13.14 9.33 -12.56
CA ALA A 51 14.28 9.15 -11.67
C ALA A 51 14.53 7.67 -11.30
N LEU A 52 13.51 6.81 -11.33
CA LEU A 52 13.66 5.38 -11.08
C LEU A 52 14.57 4.66 -12.10
N LYS A 53 14.76 5.21 -13.31
CA LYS A 53 15.72 4.67 -14.30
C LYS A 53 17.16 4.75 -13.83
N GLU A 54 17.46 5.73 -12.99
CA GLU A 54 18.83 6.06 -12.56
C GLU A 54 19.26 5.26 -11.34
N LEU A 55 18.39 4.39 -10.78
CA LEU A 55 18.70 3.59 -9.60
C LEU A 55 19.84 2.61 -9.90
N PRO A 56 21.02 2.72 -9.26
CA PRO A 56 22.22 1.98 -9.67
C PRO A 56 22.11 0.46 -9.46
N LYS A 57 21.32 0.01 -8.49
CA LYS A 57 21.22 -1.40 -8.09
C LYS A 57 19.82 -1.99 -8.30
N SER A 58 19.06 -1.51 -9.29
CA SER A 58 17.63 -1.83 -9.44
C SER A 58 17.27 -2.21 -10.87
N GLU A 59 17.89 -3.27 -11.37
CA GLU A 59 17.67 -3.74 -12.75
C GLU A 59 16.20 -4.10 -13.03
N ASN A 60 15.47 -4.57 -12.02
CA ASN A 60 14.06 -4.88 -12.18
C ASN A 60 13.25 -3.60 -12.41
N ILE A 61 13.37 -2.61 -11.53
CA ILE A 61 12.61 -1.36 -11.67
C ILE A 61 12.95 -0.63 -12.97
N LYS A 62 14.23 -0.55 -13.37
CA LYS A 62 14.64 0.07 -14.62
C LYS A 62 13.87 -0.44 -15.84
N LYS A 63 13.55 -1.73 -15.88
CA LYS A 63 12.82 -2.37 -16.98
C LYS A 63 11.35 -1.99 -17.03
N HIS A 64 10.74 -1.60 -15.89
CA HIS A 64 9.30 -1.31 -15.80
C HIS A 64 8.96 -0.05 -14.98
N TYR A 65 9.90 0.88 -14.82
CA TYR A 65 9.68 2.14 -14.08
C TYR A 65 8.45 2.91 -14.56
N LYS A 66 8.07 2.80 -15.84
CA LYS A 66 6.89 3.45 -16.41
C LYS A 66 5.57 2.95 -15.81
N ASP A 67 5.58 1.78 -15.20
CA ASP A 67 4.41 1.24 -14.49
C ASP A 67 4.17 1.99 -13.17
N TYR A 68 5.21 2.64 -12.62
CA TYR A 68 5.11 3.44 -11.40
C TYR A 68 4.42 4.77 -11.66
N LYS A 69 3.53 5.16 -10.75
CA LYS A 69 2.84 6.44 -10.75
C LYS A 69 2.97 7.09 -9.38
N VAL A 70 3.09 8.42 -9.36
CA VAL A 70 3.03 9.19 -8.12
C VAL A 70 1.62 9.05 -7.55
N THR A 71 1.51 8.60 -6.32
CA THR A 71 0.25 8.44 -5.59
C THR A 71 0.09 9.48 -4.49
N ASP A 72 1.19 10.08 -4.07
CA ASP A 72 1.20 11.16 -3.08
C ASP A 72 2.43 12.03 -3.24
N THR A 73 2.28 13.33 -2.91
CA THR A 73 3.36 14.31 -2.93
C THR A 73 3.25 15.18 -1.69
N GLU A 74 4.24 15.13 -0.84
CA GLU A 74 4.31 15.89 0.40
C GLU A 74 5.51 16.83 0.40
N LYS A 75 5.34 18.07 0.86
CA LYS A 75 6.42 19.01 1.09
C LYS A 75 6.55 19.29 2.59
N ASP A 76 7.73 19.03 3.13
CA ASP A 76 7.99 19.24 4.54
C ASP A 76 8.30 20.72 4.87
N ASN A 77 8.36 21.04 6.15
CA ASN A 77 8.64 22.40 6.65
C ASN A 77 10.09 22.86 6.42
N LYS A 78 11.00 21.96 6.01
CA LYS A 78 12.38 22.26 5.63
C LYS A 78 12.51 22.48 4.12
N GLY A 79 11.42 22.30 3.36
CA GLY A 79 11.34 22.50 1.92
C GLY A 79 11.79 21.31 1.09
N PHE A 80 11.95 20.13 1.70
CA PHE A 80 12.11 18.88 0.96
C PHE A 80 10.77 18.44 0.39
N THR A 81 10.80 17.81 -0.77
CA THR A 81 9.60 17.21 -1.37
C THR A 81 9.76 15.70 -1.41
N HIS A 82 8.71 15.00 -1.00
CA HIS A 82 8.64 13.54 -0.91
C HIS A 82 7.58 13.04 -1.88
N TYR A 83 8.01 12.29 -2.89
CA TYR A 83 7.11 11.66 -3.86
C TYR A 83 6.96 10.19 -3.51
N THR A 84 5.73 9.74 -3.31
CA THR A 84 5.38 8.35 -3.11
C THR A 84 4.94 7.76 -4.45
N LEU A 85 5.61 6.70 -4.90
CA LEU A 85 5.33 6.05 -6.18
C LEU A 85 4.95 4.60 -5.96
N GLN A 86 3.89 4.16 -6.64
CA GLN A 86 3.44 2.77 -6.59
C GLN A 86 3.25 2.23 -8.01
N PRO A 87 3.57 0.95 -8.27
CA PRO A 87 3.29 0.35 -9.56
C PRO A 87 1.78 0.20 -9.74
N LYS A 88 1.32 0.46 -10.98
CA LYS A 88 -0.10 0.47 -11.36
C LYS A 88 -0.35 -0.51 -12.49
N VAL A 89 -1.40 -1.33 -12.33
CA VAL A 89 -1.91 -2.22 -13.37
C VAL A 89 -3.38 -1.89 -13.60
N GLY A 90 -3.72 -1.43 -14.81
CA GLY A 90 -5.03 -0.85 -15.08
C GLY A 90 -5.29 0.35 -14.17
N ASN A 91 -6.32 0.27 -13.31
CA ASN A 91 -6.67 1.31 -12.34
C ASN A 91 -6.29 0.95 -10.89
N THR A 92 -5.51 -0.10 -10.69
CA THR A 92 -5.21 -0.63 -9.34
C THR A 92 -3.72 -0.51 -9.05
N TYR A 93 -3.39 -0.11 -7.83
CA TYR A 93 -2.02 0.05 -7.35
C TYR A 93 -1.58 -1.12 -6.46
N ALA A 94 -0.26 -1.34 -6.38
CA ALA A 94 0.38 -2.28 -5.47
C ALA A 94 1.17 -1.51 -4.39
N PRO A 95 0.54 -1.17 -3.25
CA PRO A 95 1.16 -0.33 -2.22
C PRO A 95 2.33 -1.01 -1.49
N ASP A 96 2.37 -2.34 -1.45
CA ASP A 96 3.49 -3.11 -0.89
C ASP A 96 4.77 -3.06 -1.74
N LYS A 97 4.69 -2.49 -2.96
CA LYS A 97 5.81 -2.22 -3.87
C LYS A 97 6.15 -0.74 -3.99
N GLU A 98 5.86 0.00 -2.95
CA GLU A 98 6.07 1.45 -2.89
C GLU A 98 7.55 1.81 -2.93
N VAL A 99 7.86 2.89 -3.67
CA VAL A 99 9.15 3.56 -3.68
C VAL A 99 8.93 5.04 -3.37
N LYS A 100 9.81 5.62 -2.56
CA LYS A 100 9.81 7.05 -2.25
C LYS A 100 11.03 7.74 -2.82
N VAL A 101 10.81 8.85 -3.49
CA VAL A 101 11.85 9.75 -4.02
C VAL A 101 11.81 11.04 -3.21
N HIS A 102 12.94 11.39 -2.60
CA HIS A 102 13.06 12.58 -1.75
C HIS A 102 13.97 13.60 -2.43
N THR A 103 13.51 14.84 -2.54
CA THR A 103 14.28 15.92 -3.15
C THR A 103 14.52 17.06 -2.16
N ASN A 104 15.62 17.77 -2.35
CA ASN A 104 15.87 19.03 -1.65
C ASN A 104 15.07 20.20 -2.27
N LYS A 105 15.25 21.42 -1.76
CA LYS A 105 14.57 22.64 -2.24
C LYS A 105 14.79 22.95 -3.71
N GLU A 106 15.96 22.57 -4.23
CA GLU A 106 16.36 22.78 -5.63
C GLU A 106 15.84 21.66 -6.55
N GLY A 107 15.13 20.68 -6.01
CA GLY A 107 14.63 19.51 -6.70
C GLY A 107 15.68 18.42 -6.95
N LYS A 108 16.90 18.52 -6.37
CA LYS A 108 17.90 17.47 -6.48
C LYS A 108 17.48 16.28 -5.64
N VAL A 109 17.49 15.08 -6.22
CA VAL A 109 17.21 13.84 -5.47
C VAL A 109 18.33 13.62 -4.44
N VAL A 110 17.94 13.47 -3.18
CA VAL A 110 18.85 13.23 -2.05
C VAL A 110 18.76 11.80 -1.54
N LEU A 111 17.63 11.13 -1.80
CA LEU A 111 17.37 9.78 -1.30
C LEU A 111 16.27 9.12 -2.13
N VAL A 112 16.44 7.83 -2.41
CA VAL A 112 15.37 6.93 -2.86
C VAL A 112 15.35 5.71 -1.94
N ASN A 113 14.18 5.36 -1.42
CA ASN A 113 14.00 4.20 -0.55
C ASN A 113 12.67 3.48 -0.86
N GLY A 114 12.44 2.35 -0.21
CA GLY A 114 11.29 1.48 -0.44
C GLY A 114 11.69 0.18 -1.15
N ASP A 115 10.78 -0.47 -1.86
CA ASP A 115 11.08 -1.68 -2.62
C ASP A 115 11.78 -1.33 -3.95
N THR A 116 13.03 -0.87 -3.85
CA THR A 116 13.82 -0.34 -4.99
C THR A 116 14.29 -1.41 -5.97
N ASP A 117 14.04 -2.69 -5.74
CA ASP A 117 14.32 -3.79 -6.66
C ASP A 117 13.09 -4.68 -6.93
N ALA A 118 11.90 -4.11 -6.77
CA ALA A 118 10.65 -4.82 -7.02
C ALA A 118 10.60 -5.40 -8.43
N LYS A 119 10.17 -6.64 -8.54
CA LYS A 119 9.85 -7.27 -9.82
C LYS A 119 8.57 -6.66 -10.38
N LYS A 120 8.37 -6.80 -11.69
CA LYS A 120 7.16 -6.34 -12.35
C LYS A 120 5.92 -6.96 -11.71
N VAL A 121 4.95 -6.09 -11.37
CA VAL A 121 3.66 -6.51 -10.84
C VAL A 121 2.76 -6.97 -11.98
N GLN A 122 2.32 -8.23 -11.91
CA GLN A 122 1.47 -8.86 -12.94
C GLN A 122 0.43 -9.77 -12.27
N PRO A 123 -0.73 -9.24 -11.84
CA PRO A 123 -1.74 -10.04 -11.16
C PRO A 123 -2.22 -11.22 -12.02
N THR A 124 -2.29 -12.39 -11.40
CA THR A 124 -2.66 -13.66 -12.05
C THR A 124 -4.12 -14.05 -11.83
N ASN A 125 -4.85 -13.33 -10.97
CA ASN A 125 -6.27 -13.51 -10.72
C ASN A 125 -7.11 -12.35 -11.26
N LYS A 126 -8.42 -12.47 -11.12
CA LYS A 126 -9.39 -11.41 -11.39
C LYS A 126 -10.19 -11.10 -10.13
N VAL A 127 -10.70 -9.88 -10.03
CA VAL A 127 -11.66 -9.51 -8.99
C VAL A 127 -12.99 -10.24 -9.30
N SER A 128 -13.37 -11.20 -8.46
CA SER A 128 -14.52 -12.09 -8.71
C SER A 128 -15.67 -11.89 -7.74
N ILE A 129 -15.51 -11.06 -6.71
CA ILE A 129 -16.56 -10.77 -5.72
C ILE A 129 -16.81 -9.27 -5.65
N SER A 130 -18.01 -8.88 -5.22
CA SER A 130 -18.36 -7.47 -5.00
C SER A 130 -17.72 -6.92 -3.71
N LYS A 131 -17.71 -5.59 -3.59
CA LYS A 131 -17.27 -4.90 -2.36
C LYS A 131 -18.10 -5.33 -1.14
N GLU A 132 -19.40 -5.48 -1.32
CA GLU A 132 -20.33 -5.93 -0.28
C GLU A 132 -19.97 -7.33 0.20
N SER A 133 -19.80 -8.27 -0.74
CA SER A 133 -19.41 -9.65 -0.43
C SER A 133 -18.03 -9.71 0.26
N ALA A 134 -17.07 -8.89 -0.18
CA ALA A 134 -15.77 -8.79 0.46
C ALA A 134 -15.91 -8.25 1.90
N THR A 135 -16.77 -7.23 2.09
CA THR A 135 -17.05 -6.67 3.41
C THR A 135 -17.67 -7.70 4.35
N ASP A 136 -18.70 -8.45 3.87
CA ASP A 136 -19.35 -9.48 4.68
C ASP A 136 -18.35 -10.55 5.14
N LYS A 137 -17.49 -11.01 4.24
CA LYS A 137 -16.41 -11.94 4.56
C LYS A 137 -15.39 -11.37 5.57
N ALA A 138 -15.10 -10.07 5.50
CA ALA A 138 -14.21 -9.42 6.47
C ALA A 138 -14.84 -9.40 7.87
N PHE A 139 -16.14 -9.07 7.98
CA PHE A 139 -16.87 -9.12 9.26
C PHE A 139 -16.96 -10.55 9.81
N GLU A 140 -17.24 -11.52 8.96
CA GLU A 140 -17.24 -12.95 9.33
C GLU A 140 -15.88 -13.38 9.89
N ALA A 141 -14.79 -13.01 9.23
CA ALA A 141 -13.42 -13.36 9.64
C ALA A 141 -13.05 -12.82 11.02
N ILE A 142 -13.51 -11.61 11.38
CA ILE A 142 -13.30 -11.02 12.71
C ILE A 142 -14.40 -11.39 13.71
N LYS A 143 -15.38 -12.23 13.32
CA LYS A 143 -16.50 -12.72 14.17
C LYS A 143 -17.38 -11.59 14.73
N ILE A 144 -17.57 -10.51 13.98
CA ILE A 144 -18.45 -9.38 14.34
C ILE A 144 -19.68 -9.41 13.45
N ASP A 145 -20.86 -9.30 14.07
CA ASP A 145 -22.12 -9.15 13.36
C ASP A 145 -22.21 -7.75 12.70
N ARG A 146 -22.17 -7.71 11.37
CA ARG A 146 -22.22 -6.47 10.58
C ARG A 146 -23.48 -5.65 10.84
N GLN A 147 -24.64 -6.29 11.08
CA GLN A 147 -25.90 -5.57 11.36
C GLN A 147 -25.86 -4.89 12.72
N LYS A 148 -25.33 -5.58 13.73
CA LYS A 148 -25.11 -4.98 15.03
C LYS A 148 -24.13 -3.80 14.96
N ALA A 149 -23.05 -3.93 14.19
CA ALA A 149 -22.10 -2.85 13.96
C ALA A 149 -22.73 -1.62 13.31
N LYS A 150 -23.60 -1.78 12.33
CA LYS A 150 -24.38 -0.68 11.71
C LYS A 150 -25.28 0.04 12.72
N ASN A 151 -25.92 -0.71 13.62
CA ASN A 151 -26.82 -0.14 14.63
C ASN A 151 -26.10 0.71 15.67
N LEU A 152 -24.79 0.55 15.85
CA LEU A 152 -23.98 1.35 16.77
C LEU A 152 -23.61 2.75 16.23
N LYS A 153 -24.10 3.13 15.04
CA LYS A 153 -23.88 4.45 14.39
C LYS A 153 -22.40 4.87 14.30
N SER A 154 -21.49 3.92 14.29
CA SER A 154 -20.08 4.20 14.05
C SER A 154 -19.74 3.88 12.60
N ASP A 155 -18.94 4.73 11.95
CA ASP A 155 -18.33 4.43 10.66
C ASP A 155 -17.32 3.30 10.86
N VAL A 156 -17.82 2.08 10.81
CA VAL A 156 -17.06 0.86 11.13
C VAL A 156 -16.13 0.48 9.99
N ILE A 157 -16.46 0.88 8.76
CA ILE A 157 -15.63 0.60 7.58
C ILE A 157 -14.94 1.89 7.16
N LYS A 158 -13.64 1.98 7.38
CA LYS A 158 -12.83 3.12 6.98
C LYS A 158 -12.31 2.99 5.56
N THR A 159 -11.96 1.78 5.15
CA THR A 159 -11.42 1.49 3.82
C THR A 159 -12.07 0.23 3.27
N ASN A 160 -12.47 0.28 2.01
CA ASN A 160 -12.85 -0.89 1.22
C ASN A 160 -12.46 -0.61 -0.23
N LYS A 161 -11.27 -1.04 -0.63
CA LYS A 161 -10.74 -0.87 -1.97
C LYS A 161 -10.04 -2.12 -2.48
N VAL A 162 -10.01 -2.27 -3.79
CA VAL A 162 -9.18 -3.29 -4.45
C VAL A 162 -7.77 -2.75 -4.57
N GLU A 163 -6.80 -3.54 -4.18
CA GLU A 163 -5.37 -3.30 -4.34
C GLU A 163 -4.72 -4.53 -4.97
N ILE A 164 -3.44 -4.41 -5.31
CA ILE A 164 -2.64 -5.55 -5.73
C ILE A 164 -1.68 -5.91 -4.59
N ASP A 165 -1.71 -7.16 -4.15
CA ASP A 165 -0.64 -7.77 -3.37
C ASP A 165 0.49 -8.08 -4.38
N GLY A 166 1.50 -7.24 -4.42
CA GLY A 166 2.60 -7.32 -5.37
C GLY A 166 3.55 -8.48 -5.08
N GLU A 167 3.59 -8.99 -3.84
CA GLU A 167 4.35 -10.19 -3.49
C GLU A 167 3.72 -11.43 -4.11
N LYS A 168 2.40 -11.55 -3.99
CA LYS A 168 1.66 -12.71 -4.51
C LYS A 168 1.21 -12.52 -5.95
N ASN A 169 1.35 -11.30 -6.51
CA ASN A 169 0.81 -10.93 -7.81
C ASN A 169 -0.69 -11.27 -7.93
N LYS A 170 -1.49 -10.73 -6.99
CA LYS A 170 -2.93 -10.95 -6.94
C LYS A 170 -3.69 -9.67 -6.60
N TYR A 171 -4.86 -9.50 -7.21
CA TYR A 171 -5.84 -8.53 -6.73
C TYR A 171 -6.41 -9.00 -5.39
N VAL A 172 -6.48 -8.10 -4.42
CA VAL A 172 -7.00 -8.32 -3.08
C VAL A 172 -7.95 -7.17 -2.69
N TYR A 173 -8.88 -7.43 -1.77
CA TYR A 173 -9.61 -6.36 -1.10
C TYR A 173 -8.86 -5.95 0.16
N ASN A 174 -8.53 -4.67 0.26
CA ASN A 174 -8.06 -4.06 1.50
C ASN A 174 -9.27 -3.44 2.21
N ILE A 175 -9.63 -4.01 3.36
CA ILE A 175 -10.79 -3.58 4.15
C ILE A 175 -10.31 -3.26 5.57
N GLU A 176 -10.39 -1.99 5.93
CA GLU A 176 -10.11 -1.53 7.29
C GLU A 176 -11.43 -1.36 8.05
N ILE A 177 -11.57 -2.11 9.11
CA ILE A 177 -12.74 -2.06 10.00
C ILE A 177 -12.26 -1.52 11.37
N ILE A 178 -12.86 -0.41 11.79
CA ILE A 178 -12.63 0.15 13.12
C ILE A 178 -13.73 -0.36 14.04
N THR A 179 -13.35 -1.10 15.08
CA THR A 179 -14.26 -1.54 16.14
C THR A 179 -14.01 -0.71 17.38
N THR A 180 -15.06 -0.05 17.89
CA THR A 180 -15.03 0.48 19.26
C THR A 180 -15.51 -0.64 20.16
N SER A 181 -14.64 -1.14 21.04
CA SER A 181 -15.06 -2.02 22.12
C SER A 181 -16.00 -1.26 23.05
N PRO A 182 -17.13 -1.86 23.48
CA PRO A 182 -18.02 -1.24 24.45
C PRO A 182 -17.35 -1.04 25.81
#